data_da83bd2fbaa9a56b0ab2125c350b931c
#
_entry.id   da83bd2fbaa9a56b0ab2125c350b931c
#
_cell.length_a   1.000
_cell.length_b   1.000
_cell.length_c   1.000
_cell.angle_alpha   90.00
_cell.angle_beta   90.00
_cell.angle_gamma   90.00
#
_symmetry.space_group_name_H-M   'P 1'
#
loop_
_entity.id
_entity.type
_entity.pdbx_description
1 polymer ?
#
loop_
_entity_poly.entity_id
_entity_poly.type
_entity_poly.pdbx_seq_one_letter_code
_entity_poly.pdbx_strand_id
1 'polypeptide(L)'
;MKQTFTSARRPLEILIHIISWGIMFGFPFFFVERGNGNINWMAYIRHLAVPLSFMIAFYVNYFILVPRYLFQSQAKRYIVYNIIFLCVIGILLHLWQSLTFDPSFAPKAKRPGMPPGWLFFLRDMLSLVFTIGLSAAIRMSARWTQNEAARKEAERNRTEAELKNLRNQLNPHFLLNTDRKSV
;
A
#
# COMPACT_ATOMS: atom_id res chain seq x y z
N MET A 1 9.95 -27.89 2.59
CA MET A 1 10.73 -26.70 2.20
C MET A 1 9.89 -25.45 1.88
N LYS A 2 8.53 -25.51 1.86
CA LYS A 2 7.61 -24.39 1.52
C LYS A 2 7.31 -23.37 2.65
N GLN A 3 7.53 -23.72 3.92
CA GLN A 3 7.16 -22.85 5.05
C GLN A 3 8.16 -21.73 5.40
N THR A 4 9.41 -21.87 5.01
CA THR A 4 10.46 -20.91 5.35
C THR A 4 10.43 -19.61 4.53
N PHE A 5 9.97 -19.67 3.27
CA PHE A 5 9.89 -18.49 2.39
C PHE A 5 8.77 -17.50 2.75
N THR A 6 7.65 -17.97 3.31
CA THR A 6 6.53 -17.12 3.72
C THR A 6 6.77 -16.41 5.06
N SER A 7 7.55 -17.03 5.96
CA SER A 7 7.86 -16.45 7.27
C SER A 7 8.85 -15.28 7.18
N ALA A 8 9.78 -15.32 6.22
CA ALA A 8 10.78 -14.26 6.04
C ALA A 8 10.24 -12.99 5.33
N ARG A 9 9.14 -13.10 4.57
CA ARG A 9 8.55 -11.94 3.87
C ARG A 9 7.81 -10.98 4.80
N ARG A 10 7.10 -11.48 5.80
CA ARG A 10 6.33 -10.65 6.75
C ARG A 10 7.18 -9.65 7.53
N PRO A 11 8.32 -10.02 8.15
CA PRO A 11 9.15 -9.07 8.87
C PRO A 11 9.76 -8.00 7.93
N LEU A 12 10.08 -8.36 6.68
CA LEU A 12 10.58 -7.41 5.71
C LEU A 12 9.51 -6.38 5.30
N GLU A 13 8.27 -6.81 5.08
CA GLU A 13 7.16 -5.91 4.79
C GLU A 13 6.92 -4.92 5.94
N ILE A 14 6.90 -5.41 7.18
CA ILE A 14 6.76 -4.58 8.38
C ILE A 14 7.91 -3.56 8.49
N LEU A 15 9.14 -4.01 8.25
CA LEU A 15 10.32 -3.15 8.30
C LEU A 15 10.26 -2.03 7.25
N ILE A 16 9.82 -2.34 6.03
CA ILE A 16 9.62 -1.35 4.96
C ILE A 16 8.60 -0.29 5.40
N HIS A 17 7.47 -0.71 5.98
CA HIS A 17 6.46 0.24 6.48
C HIS A 17 7.01 1.11 7.61
N ILE A 18 7.74 0.54 8.58
CA ILE A 18 8.35 1.28 9.68
C ILE A 18 9.34 2.32 9.16
N ILE A 19 10.23 1.92 8.24
CA ILE A 19 11.23 2.83 7.66
C ILE A 19 10.53 3.93 6.85
N SER A 20 9.59 3.57 5.98
CA SER A 20 8.88 4.54 5.13
C SER A 20 8.14 5.59 5.95
N TRP A 21 7.37 5.16 6.95
CA TRP A 21 6.66 6.08 7.84
C TRP A 21 7.62 6.83 8.76
N GLY A 22 8.68 6.18 9.26
CA GLY A 22 9.71 6.83 10.05
C GLY A 22 10.36 8.00 9.33
N ILE A 23 10.73 7.83 8.05
CA ILE A 23 11.24 8.90 7.21
C ILE A 23 10.18 10.00 7.02
N MET A 24 8.93 9.62 6.74
CA MET A 24 7.87 10.55 6.43
C MET A 24 7.46 11.41 7.64
N PHE A 25 7.43 10.83 8.83
CA PHE A 25 7.20 11.55 10.09
C PHE A 25 8.44 12.29 10.59
N GLY A 26 9.64 11.79 10.30
CA GLY A 26 10.89 12.45 10.65
C GLY A 26 11.22 13.65 9.79
N PHE A 27 10.79 13.65 8.52
CA PHE A 27 11.14 14.68 7.54
C PHE A 27 10.72 16.11 7.98
N PRO A 28 9.49 16.36 8.51
CA PRO A 28 9.09 17.67 9.00
C PRO A 28 9.99 18.22 10.10
N PHE A 29 10.65 17.37 10.88
CA PHE A 29 11.54 17.78 11.95
C PHE A 29 12.74 18.60 11.47
N PHE A 30 13.22 18.36 10.24
CA PHE A 30 14.33 19.09 9.66
C PHE A 30 13.97 20.53 9.26
N PHE A 31 12.68 20.82 9.09
CA PHE A 31 12.16 22.14 8.66
C PHE A 31 11.62 22.98 9.82
N VAL A 32 11.59 22.41 11.03
CA VAL A 32 11.14 23.15 12.22
C VAL A 32 12.20 24.17 12.61
N GLU A 33 11.81 25.46 12.64
CA GLU A 33 12.69 26.55 13.07
C GLU A 33 13.13 26.33 14.51
N ARG A 34 14.44 26.38 14.71
CA ARG A 34 15.09 26.33 16.01
C ARG A 34 15.32 27.76 16.50
N GLY A 35 14.33 28.34 17.19
CA GLY A 35 14.50 29.62 17.88
C GLY A 35 15.29 29.44 19.17
N ASN A 36 16.40 30.20 19.37
CA ASN A 36 17.24 30.16 20.58
C ASN A 36 17.67 28.74 21.02
N GLY A 37 17.89 27.82 20.08
CA GLY A 37 18.30 26.43 20.37
C GLY A 37 17.14 25.49 20.76
N ASN A 38 15.93 25.99 20.94
CA ASN A 38 14.75 25.20 21.27
C ASN A 38 13.93 24.84 20.03
N ILE A 39 13.40 23.61 20.02
CA ILE A 39 12.53 23.11 18.96
C ILE A 39 11.13 23.68 19.17
N ASN A 40 10.57 24.28 18.13
CA ASN A 40 9.16 24.68 18.16
C ASN A 40 8.25 23.46 17.94
N TRP A 41 7.85 22.82 19.03
CA TRP A 41 6.99 21.63 19.03
C TRP A 41 5.62 21.90 18.40
N MET A 42 5.07 23.11 18.55
CA MET A 42 3.78 23.45 17.94
C MET A 42 3.86 23.46 16.41
N ALA A 43 4.95 24.03 15.87
CA ALA A 43 5.22 24.00 14.44
C ALA A 43 5.40 22.56 13.92
N TYR A 44 6.09 21.71 14.70
CA TYR A 44 6.24 20.29 14.35
C TYR A 44 4.88 19.56 14.31
N ILE A 45 4.06 19.69 15.35
CA ILE A 45 2.72 19.09 15.44
C ILE A 45 1.83 19.56 14.28
N ARG A 46 1.92 20.84 13.91
CA ARG A 46 1.19 21.37 12.76
C ARG A 46 1.56 20.64 11.46
N HIS A 47 2.86 20.42 11.23
CA HIS A 47 3.35 19.74 10.03
C HIS A 47 3.08 18.23 10.03
N LEU A 48 2.88 17.60 11.19
CA LEU A 48 2.56 16.17 11.30
C LEU A 48 1.20 15.78 10.70
N ALA A 49 0.26 16.72 10.58
CA ALA A 49 -1.06 16.44 10.01
C ALA A 49 -0.99 15.91 8.57
N VAL A 50 -0.01 16.39 7.78
CA VAL A 50 0.16 15.97 6.38
C VAL A 50 0.62 14.50 6.29
N PRO A 51 1.75 14.06 6.89
CA PRO A 51 2.15 12.65 6.86
C PRO A 51 1.12 11.73 7.52
N LEU A 52 0.42 12.19 8.57
CA LEU A 52 -0.66 11.44 9.19
C LEU A 52 -1.83 11.21 8.21
N SER A 53 -2.22 12.22 7.46
CA SER A 53 -3.26 12.09 6.44
C SER A 53 -2.88 11.10 5.34
N PHE A 54 -1.62 11.09 4.90
CA PHE A 54 -1.10 10.12 3.93
C PHE A 54 -1.12 8.70 4.48
N MET A 55 -0.72 8.52 5.74
CA MET A 55 -0.78 7.22 6.41
C MET A 55 -2.21 6.69 6.49
N ILE A 56 -3.15 7.53 6.91
CA ILE A 56 -4.57 7.17 6.97
C ILE A 56 -5.11 6.84 5.58
N ALA A 57 -4.81 7.67 4.57
CA ALA A 57 -5.24 7.46 3.19
C ALA A 57 -4.70 6.15 2.63
N PHE A 58 -3.42 5.85 2.87
CA PHE A 58 -2.79 4.61 2.44
C PHE A 58 -3.50 3.40 3.05
N TYR A 59 -3.64 3.35 4.37
CA TYR A 59 -4.17 2.16 5.05
C TYR A 59 -5.67 1.98 4.87
N VAL A 60 -6.47 3.05 4.86
CA VAL A 60 -7.91 2.96 4.56
C VAL A 60 -8.12 2.42 3.15
N ASN A 61 -7.37 2.92 2.18
CA ASN A 61 -7.46 2.42 0.82
C ASN A 61 -6.97 0.97 0.71
N TYR A 62 -5.82 0.64 1.31
CA TYR A 62 -5.19 -0.67 1.25
C TYR A 62 -6.03 -1.78 1.90
N PHE A 63 -6.58 -1.54 3.10
CA PHE A 63 -7.30 -2.56 3.86
C PHE A 63 -8.81 -2.57 3.65
N ILE A 64 -9.40 -1.43 3.27
CA ILE A 64 -10.86 -1.29 3.21
C ILE A 64 -11.33 -1.11 1.77
N LEU A 65 -10.92 -0.03 1.08
CA LEU A 65 -11.51 0.35 -0.20
C LEU A 65 -11.13 -0.60 -1.34
N VAL A 66 -9.85 -0.97 -1.45
CA VAL A 66 -9.40 -1.89 -2.50
C VAL A 66 -10.02 -3.28 -2.35
N PRO A 67 -9.97 -3.96 -1.18
CA PRO A 67 -10.58 -5.29 -1.05
C PRO A 67 -12.09 -5.28 -1.21
N ARG A 68 -12.77 -4.23 -0.71
CA ARG A 68 -14.23 -4.19 -0.66
C ARG A 68 -14.87 -3.82 -2.00
N TYR A 69 -14.22 -2.94 -2.77
CA TYR A 69 -14.81 -2.41 -4.00
C TYR A 69 -14.02 -2.77 -5.26
N LEU A 70 -12.70 -2.57 -5.26
CA LEU A 70 -11.91 -2.79 -6.45
C LEU A 70 -11.81 -4.28 -6.80
N PHE A 71 -11.61 -5.15 -5.80
CA PHE A 71 -11.55 -6.60 -6.01
C PHE A 71 -12.91 -7.25 -6.30
N GLN A 72 -14.00 -6.55 -6.06
CA GLN A 72 -15.35 -6.99 -6.37
C GLN A 72 -15.87 -6.43 -7.71
N SER A 73 -14.97 -5.92 -8.56
CA SER A 73 -15.31 -5.31 -9.85
C SER A 73 -16.24 -4.08 -9.75
N GLN A 74 -16.29 -3.42 -8.59
CA GLN A 74 -17.10 -2.24 -8.34
C GLN A 74 -16.29 -0.95 -8.49
N ALA A 75 -15.59 -0.80 -9.62
CA ALA A 75 -14.66 0.32 -9.86
C ALA A 75 -15.34 1.69 -9.71
N LYS A 76 -16.59 1.86 -10.15
CA LYS A 76 -17.34 3.13 -9.99
C LYS A 76 -17.49 3.51 -8.52
N ARG A 77 -17.89 2.56 -7.65
CA ARG A 77 -18.03 2.80 -6.21
C ARG A 77 -16.68 3.09 -5.56
N TYR A 78 -15.64 2.38 -5.97
CA TYR A 78 -14.28 2.63 -5.51
C TYR A 78 -13.85 4.08 -5.77
N ILE A 79 -14.06 4.59 -6.98
CA ILE A 79 -13.72 5.97 -7.35
C ILE A 79 -14.53 6.96 -6.52
N VAL A 80 -15.85 6.78 -6.42
CA VAL A 80 -16.73 7.68 -5.66
C VAL A 80 -16.32 7.76 -4.18
N TYR A 81 -16.08 6.63 -3.53
CA TYR A 81 -15.66 6.62 -2.13
C TYR A 81 -14.27 7.24 -1.92
N ASN A 82 -13.35 7.07 -2.86
CA ASN A 82 -12.05 7.74 -2.79
C ASN A 82 -12.19 9.26 -2.97
N ILE A 83 -13.05 9.75 -3.87
CA ILE A 83 -13.31 11.19 -4.02
C ILE A 83 -13.90 11.76 -2.73
N ILE A 84 -14.92 11.12 -2.17
CA ILE A 84 -15.53 11.56 -0.89
C ILE A 84 -14.46 11.57 0.21
N PHE A 85 -13.64 10.54 0.29
CA PHE A 85 -12.59 10.41 1.29
C PHE A 85 -11.51 11.51 1.14
N LEU A 86 -11.09 11.80 -0.08
CA LEU A 86 -10.17 12.91 -0.38
C LEU A 86 -10.75 14.27 0.02
N CYS A 87 -12.03 14.51 -0.27
CA CYS A 87 -12.70 15.75 0.13
C CYS A 87 -12.73 15.89 1.67
N VAL A 88 -13.07 14.82 2.38
CA VAL A 88 -13.09 14.82 3.86
C VAL A 88 -11.69 15.10 4.43
N ILE A 89 -10.67 14.39 3.96
CA ILE A 89 -9.29 14.62 4.42
C ILE A 89 -8.84 16.05 4.07
N GLY A 90 -9.14 16.54 2.87
CA GLY A 90 -8.79 17.88 2.45
C GLY A 90 -9.40 18.95 3.35
N ILE A 91 -10.68 18.80 3.69
CA ILE A 91 -11.37 19.71 4.62
C ILE A 91 -10.72 19.64 6.01
N LEU A 92 -10.45 18.44 6.53
CA LEU A 92 -9.82 18.26 7.84
C LEU A 92 -8.41 18.87 7.89
N LEU A 93 -7.60 18.69 6.85
CA LEU A 93 -6.28 19.31 6.74
C LEU A 93 -6.37 20.83 6.70
N HIS A 94 -7.31 21.36 5.93
CA HIS A 94 -7.51 22.82 5.83
C HIS A 94 -7.95 23.41 7.18
N LEU A 95 -8.91 22.77 7.85
CA LEU A 95 -9.35 23.15 9.20
C LEU A 95 -8.19 23.09 10.20
N TRP A 96 -7.42 22.01 10.20
CA TRP A 96 -6.25 21.87 11.07
C TRP A 96 -5.24 23.00 10.86
N GLN A 97 -4.89 23.26 9.61
CA GLN A 97 -3.96 24.35 9.26
C GLN A 97 -4.49 25.71 9.68
N SER A 98 -5.80 25.95 9.54
CA SER A 98 -6.45 27.20 9.95
C SER A 98 -6.47 27.38 11.48
N LEU A 99 -6.82 26.31 12.21
CA LEU A 99 -6.88 26.34 13.67
C LEU A 99 -5.50 26.44 14.35
N THR A 100 -4.48 25.88 13.72
CA THR A 100 -3.10 25.92 14.23
C THR A 100 -2.27 27.06 13.65
N PHE A 101 -2.88 27.94 12.87
CA PHE A 101 -2.19 29.09 12.31
C PHE A 101 -1.82 30.07 13.42
N ASP A 102 -0.53 30.33 13.58
CA ASP A 102 -0.01 31.35 14.47
C ASP A 102 0.57 32.50 13.65
N PRO A 103 -0.05 33.72 13.72
CA PRO A 103 0.42 34.88 12.98
C PRO A 103 1.84 35.33 13.32
N SER A 104 2.35 34.98 14.52
CA SER A 104 3.70 35.35 14.95
C SER A 104 4.80 34.65 14.15
N PHE A 105 4.49 33.50 13.55
CA PHE A 105 5.38 32.75 12.64
C PHE A 105 5.13 33.05 11.15
N ALA A 106 4.14 33.90 10.85
CA ALA A 106 3.94 34.34 9.48
C ALA A 106 5.14 35.20 9.02
N PRO A 107 5.69 34.99 7.82
CA PRO A 107 6.73 35.86 7.30
C PRO A 107 6.27 37.30 7.32
N LYS A 108 7.00 38.19 8.01
CA LYS A 108 6.66 39.63 8.15
C LYS A 108 6.56 40.36 6.81
N ALA A 109 7.08 39.80 5.75
CA ALA A 109 6.89 40.24 4.38
C ALA A 109 6.74 39.06 3.44
N LYS A 110 5.80 39.07 2.51
CA LYS A 110 5.75 38.13 1.41
C LYS A 110 7.05 38.25 0.62
N ARG A 111 7.90 37.23 0.64
CA ARG A 111 9.10 37.18 -0.21
C ARG A 111 8.65 37.27 -1.68
N PRO A 112 9.24 38.13 -2.52
CA PRO A 112 8.97 38.12 -3.96
C PRO A 112 9.20 36.71 -4.51
N GLY A 113 8.21 36.18 -5.25
CA GLY A 113 8.30 34.80 -5.79
C GLY A 113 7.77 33.67 -4.90
N MET A 114 7.24 33.98 -3.70
CA MET A 114 6.60 32.98 -2.86
C MET A 114 5.29 32.47 -3.51
N PRO A 115 5.15 31.16 -3.73
CA PRO A 115 3.93 30.61 -4.33
C PRO A 115 2.72 30.87 -3.46
N PRO A 116 1.53 31.11 -4.05
CA PRO A 116 0.31 31.32 -3.30
C PRO A 116 -0.07 30.07 -2.49
N GLY A 117 -0.70 30.26 -1.31
CA GLY A 117 -1.01 29.19 -0.37
C GLY A 117 -1.85 28.04 -0.95
N TRP A 118 -2.72 28.34 -1.93
CA TRP A 118 -3.51 27.30 -2.60
C TRP A 118 -2.67 26.26 -3.37
N LEU A 119 -1.46 26.63 -3.83
CA LEU A 119 -0.55 25.68 -4.48
C LEU A 119 -0.04 24.63 -3.50
N PHE A 120 0.19 24.95 -2.24
CA PHE A 120 0.57 23.98 -1.22
C PHE A 120 -0.57 23.01 -0.95
N PHE A 121 -1.81 23.52 -0.88
CA PHE A 121 -2.99 22.68 -0.74
C PHE A 121 -3.17 21.75 -1.96
N LEU A 122 -3.02 22.27 -3.17
CA LEU A 122 -3.09 21.47 -4.40
C LEU A 122 -2.01 20.38 -4.41
N ARG A 123 -0.79 20.69 -4.02
CA ARG A 123 0.30 19.73 -3.88
C ARG A 123 -0.09 18.60 -2.92
N ASP A 124 -0.65 18.94 -1.76
CA ASP A 124 -1.02 17.95 -0.75
C ASP A 124 -2.16 17.05 -1.26
N MET A 125 -3.14 17.61 -1.98
CA MET A 125 -4.21 16.83 -2.62
C MET A 125 -3.67 15.90 -3.70
N LEU A 126 -2.80 16.37 -4.57
CA LEU A 126 -2.15 15.52 -5.59
C LEU A 126 -1.33 14.39 -4.95
N SER A 127 -0.61 14.69 -3.87
CA SER A 127 0.15 13.69 -3.12
C SER A 127 -0.75 12.63 -2.47
N LEU A 128 -1.93 13.01 -1.97
CA LEU A 128 -2.94 12.07 -1.47
C LEU A 128 -3.48 11.17 -2.58
N VAL A 129 -3.78 11.73 -3.75
CA VAL A 129 -4.21 10.93 -4.93
C VAL A 129 -3.12 9.92 -5.30
N PHE A 130 -1.87 10.37 -5.34
CA PHE A 130 -0.73 9.49 -5.62
C PHE A 130 -0.59 8.38 -4.56
N THR A 131 -0.76 8.70 -3.29
CA THR A 131 -0.71 7.74 -2.17
C THR A 131 -1.81 6.68 -2.29
N ILE A 132 -3.04 7.08 -2.66
CA ILE A 132 -4.15 6.18 -2.93
C ILE A 132 -3.84 5.27 -4.11
N GLY A 133 -3.33 5.81 -5.21
CA GLY A 133 -2.92 5.03 -6.38
C GLY A 133 -1.82 4.03 -6.06
N LEU A 134 -0.80 4.46 -5.31
CA LEU A 134 0.29 3.59 -4.86
C LEU A 134 -0.20 2.44 -3.98
N SER A 135 -1.06 2.74 -2.99
CA SER A 135 -1.63 1.71 -2.11
C SER A 135 -2.46 0.68 -2.89
N ALA A 136 -3.25 1.14 -3.88
CA ALA A 136 -4.00 0.26 -4.76
C ALA A 136 -3.08 -0.63 -5.62
N ALA A 137 -2.03 -0.04 -6.21
CA ALA A 137 -1.06 -0.76 -7.03
C ALA A 137 -0.34 -1.86 -6.23
N ILE A 138 0.13 -1.54 -5.01
CA ILE A 138 0.78 -2.52 -4.12
C ILE A 138 -0.19 -3.65 -3.78
N ARG A 139 -1.45 -3.33 -3.43
CA ARG A 139 -2.45 -4.32 -3.06
C ARG A 139 -2.84 -5.22 -4.22
N MET A 140 -2.98 -4.66 -5.42
CA MET A 140 -3.27 -5.41 -6.64
C MET A 140 -2.10 -6.33 -7.03
N SER A 141 -0.87 -5.84 -6.97
CA SER A 141 0.34 -6.62 -7.24
C SER A 141 0.45 -7.82 -6.29
N ALA A 142 0.22 -7.60 -4.98
CA ALA A 142 0.22 -8.67 -4.00
C ALA A 142 -0.85 -9.75 -4.31
N ARG A 143 -2.06 -9.33 -4.66
CA ARG A 143 -3.12 -10.26 -5.06
C ARG A 143 -2.80 -11.01 -6.34
N TRP A 144 -2.25 -10.32 -7.32
CA TRP A 144 -1.86 -10.96 -8.59
C TRP A 144 -0.81 -12.06 -8.36
N THR A 145 0.23 -11.77 -7.58
CA THR A 145 1.26 -12.75 -7.22
C THR A 145 0.67 -13.97 -6.49
N GLN A 146 -0.31 -13.76 -5.59
CA GLN A 146 -1.01 -14.86 -4.90
C GLN A 146 -1.83 -15.71 -5.87
N ASN A 147 -2.58 -15.07 -6.78
CA ASN A 147 -3.38 -15.78 -7.78
C ASN A 147 -2.51 -16.58 -8.75
N GLU A 148 -1.39 -16.01 -9.19
CA GLU A 148 -0.43 -16.68 -10.06
C GLU A 148 0.20 -17.92 -9.37
N ALA A 149 0.55 -17.81 -8.10
CA ALA A 149 1.06 -18.94 -7.31
C ALA A 149 0.00 -20.04 -7.17
N ALA A 150 -1.25 -19.67 -6.87
CA ALA A 150 -2.37 -20.63 -6.76
C ALA A 150 -2.67 -21.30 -8.11
N ARG A 151 -2.60 -20.57 -9.21
CA ARG A 151 -2.78 -21.12 -10.56
C ARG A 151 -1.70 -22.13 -10.89
N LYS A 152 -0.44 -21.82 -10.65
CA LYS A 152 0.68 -22.75 -10.88
C LYS A 152 0.57 -24.01 -10.01
N GLU A 153 0.09 -23.88 -8.79
CA GLU A 153 -0.12 -25.04 -7.90
C GLU A 153 -1.28 -25.93 -8.43
N ALA A 154 -2.38 -25.33 -8.86
CA ALA A 154 -3.50 -26.05 -9.45
C ALA A 154 -3.08 -26.80 -10.75
N GLU A 155 -2.28 -26.18 -11.59
CA GLU A 155 -1.74 -26.77 -12.83
C GLU A 155 -0.83 -27.96 -12.52
N ARG A 156 0.07 -27.83 -11.54
CA ARG A 156 0.92 -28.96 -11.08
C ARG A 156 0.09 -30.11 -10.56
N ASN A 157 -0.89 -29.85 -9.69
CA ASN A 157 -1.75 -30.87 -9.12
C ASN A 157 -2.55 -31.60 -10.23
N ARG A 158 -3.00 -30.87 -11.26
CA ARG A 158 -3.66 -31.45 -12.41
C ARG A 158 -2.73 -32.38 -13.21
N THR A 159 -1.52 -31.90 -13.53
CA THR A 159 -0.52 -32.72 -14.26
C THR A 159 -0.14 -33.97 -13.48
N GLU A 160 0.06 -33.87 -12.16
CA GLU A 160 0.33 -35.01 -11.30
C GLU A 160 -0.84 -36.03 -11.28
N ALA A 161 -2.09 -35.52 -11.26
CA ALA A 161 -3.27 -36.40 -11.32
C ALA A 161 -3.41 -37.08 -12.71
N GLU A 162 -3.14 -36.37 -13.80
CA GLU A 162 -3.15 -36.92 -15.15
C GLU A 162 -2.07 -38.01 -15.30
N LEU A 163 -0.84 -37.75 -14.83
CA LEU A 163 0.25 -38.75 -14.85
C LEU A 163 -0.10 -39.98 -14.01
N LYS A 164 -0.68 -39.80 -12.83
CA LYS A 164 -1.13 -40.91 -11.98
C LYS A 164 -2.22 -41.73 -12.66
N ASN A 165 -3.15 -41.07 -13.34
CA ASN A 165 -4.22 -41.77 -14.07
C ASN A 165 -3.67 -42.54 -15.27
N LEU A 166 -2.78 -41.95 -16.07
CA LEU A 166 -2.08 -42.65 -17.16
C LEU A 166 -1.27 -43.85 -16.65
N ARG A 167 -0.55 -43.69 -15.53
CA ARG A 167 0.19 -44.76 -14.91
C ARG A 167 -0.71 -45.90 -14.42
N ASN A 168 -1.90 -45.61 -13.91
CA ASN A 168 -2.88 -46.59 -13.51
C ASN A 168 -3.54 -47.29 -14.70
N GLN A 169 -3.66 -46.64 -15.86
CA GLN A 169 -4.16 -47.23 -17.10
C GLN A 169 -3.16 -48.19 -17.72
N LEU A 170 -1.85 -47.98 -17.53
CA LEU A 170 -0.79 -48.94 -17.84
C LEU A 170 -0.79 -50.02 -16.78
N ASN A 171 -1.76 -50.93 -16.83
CA ASN A 171 -1.98 -51.99 -15.87
C ASN A 171 -0.66 -52.75 -15.58
N PRO A 172 0.01 -52.56 -14.42
CA PRO A 172 1.32 -53.21 -14.17
C PRO A 172 1.24 -54.72 -14.20
N HIS A 173 0.06 -55.28 -13.97
CA HIS A 173 -0.20 -56.71 -14.03
C HIS A 173 -0.16 -57.22 -15.47
N PHE A 174 -0.47 -56.44 -16.47
CA PHE A 174 -0.38 -56.83 -17.87
C PHE A 174 1.08 -56.91 -18.35
N LEU A 175 1.93 -55.99 -17.95
CA LEU A 175 3.36 -55.98 -18.29
C LEU A 175 4.12 -57.17 -17.64
N LEU A 176 3.82 -57.44 -16.37
CA LEU A 176 4.43 -58.58 -15.64
C LEU A 176 3.96 -59.96 -16.16
N ASN A 177 2.75 -60.07 -16.73
CA ASN A 177 2.24 -61.31 -17.29
C ASN A 177 2.76 -61.58 -18.73
N THR A 178 3.15 -60.55 -19.46
CA THR A 178 3.72 -60.67 -20.79
C THR A 178 5.16 -61.20 -20.75
N ASP A 179 5.92 -60.77 -19.75
CA ASP A 179 7.31 -61.24 -19.52
C ASP A 179 7.39 -62.69 -19.06
N ARG A 180 6.33 -63.22 -18.41
CA ARG A 180 6.25 -64.56 -17.90
C ARG A 180 5.86 -65.61 -18.95
N LYS A 181 5.39 -65.19 -20.14
CA LYS A 181 5.00 -66.08 -21.25
C LYS A 181 6.06 -66.19 -22.34
N SER A 182 7.22 -65.53 -22.19
CA SER A 182 8.32 -65.54 -23.14
C SER A 182 9.54 -66.32 -22.70
N VAL A 183 9.36 -67.31 -21.74
CA VAL A 183 10.38 -68.30 -21.35
C VAL A 183 9.88 -69.67 -21.62
#